data_0f02d5b9592a2317d91983c98159d9e1
#
_entry.id   0f02d5b9592a2317d91983c98159d9e1
#
_cell.length_a   1.000
_cell.length_b   1.000
_cell.length_c   1.000
_cell.angle_alpha   90.00
_cell.angle_beta   90.00
_cell.angle_gamma   90.00
#
_symmetry.space_group_name_H-M   'P 1'
#
loop_
_entity.id
_entity.type
_entity.pdbx_description
1 polymer ?
#
loop_
_entity_poly.entity_id
_entity_poly.type
_entity_poly.pdbx_seq_one_letter_code
_entity_poly.pdbx_strand_id
1 'polypeptide(L)'
;MAYVITRNAADAEDATQDALVKAWRALGRFRADEPLRPWLLRIVANEARNRRRSAGRRERLVLRAAEGSGEAAPSPETTALAHERRAELLRALDELPDAAREVLACRYLLELSEEETAAALDVPLGTVKSRTSRALERLQEAYEPGT
;
A
#
# COMPACT_ATOMS: atom_id res chain seq x y z
N MET A 1 3.60 3.85 -1.16
CA MET A 1 2.11 3.86 -1.08
C MET A 1 1.47 3.15 -2.27
N ALA A 2 1.64 3.62 -3.49
CA ALA A 2 0.97 3.04 -4.65
C ALA A 2 1.26 1.54 -4.83
N TYR A 3 2.51 1.11 -4.72
CA TYR A 3 2.89 -0.30 -4.81
C TYR A 3 2.24 -1.20 -3.73
N VAL A 4 2.15 -0.71 -2.51
CA VAL A 4 1.49 -1.44 -1.41
C VAL A 4 0.02 -1.74 -1.73
N ILE A 5 -0.64 -0.82 -2.45
CA ILE A 5 -2.04 -0.96 -2.84
C ILE A 5 -2.21 -1.78 -4.11
N THR A 6 -1.44 -1.49 -5.16
CA THR A 6 -1.59 -2.13 -6.49
C THR A 6 -0.95 -3.51 -6.57
N ARG A 7 0.12 -3.74 -5.79
CA ARG A 7 0.97 -4.94 -5.84
C ARG A 7 1.58 -5.22 -7.22
N ASN A 8 1.65 -4.20 -8.05
CA ASN A 8 2.20 -4.25 -9.40
C ASN A 8 3.01 -3.00 -9.66
N ALA A 9 4.26 -3.14 -10.08
CA ALA A 9 5.17 -2.01 -10.26
C ALA A 9 4.70 -1.06 -11.37
N ALA A 10 4.23 -1.58 -12.50
CA ALA A 10 3.73 -0.76 -13.61
C ALA A 10 2.48 0.01 -13.22
N ASP A 11 1.52 -0.63 -12.56
CA ASP A 11 0.30 0.03 -12.06
C ASP A 11 0.61 1.06 -10.98
N ALA A 12 1.62 0.80 -10.13
CA ALA A 12 2.05 1.75 -9.10
C ALA A 12 2.68 3.00 -9.71
N GLU A 13 3.52 2.85 -10.72
CA GLU A 13 4.11 3.99 -11.46
C GLU A 13 3.03 4.83 -12.14
N ASP A 14 2.14 4.18 -12.85
CA ASP A 14 1.02 4.86 -13.53
C ASP A 14 0.10 5.57 -12.54
N ALA A 15 -0.25 4.94 -11.42
CA ALA A 15 -1.06 5.56 -10.37
C ALA A 15 -0.35 6.78 -9.77
N THR A 16 0.96 6.69 -9.57
CA THR A 16 1.77 7.79 -9.03
C THR A 16 1.81 8.96 -10.02
N GLN A 17 2.03 8.70 -11.31
CA GLN A 17 2.02 9.74 -12.35
C GLN A 17 0.66 10.44 -12.44
N ASP A 18 -0.43 9.68 -12.48
CA ASP A 18 -1.79 10.22 -12.50
C ASP A 18 -2.09 11.05 -11.24
N ALA A 19 -1.64 10.58 -10.08
CA ALA A 19 -1.77 11.29 -8.83
C ALA A 19 -1.01 12.61 -8.82
N LEU A 20 0.21 12.67 -9.36
CA LEU A 20 1.00 13.89 -9.47
C LEU A 20 0.33 14.91 -10.40
N VAL A 21 -0.24 14.48 -11.53
CA VAL A 21 -1.01 15.35 -12.42
C VAL A 21 -2.24 15.91 -11.72
N LYS A 22 -2.97 15.07 -10.98
CA LYS A 22 -4.14 15.51 -10.20
C LYS A 22 -3.75 16.48 -9.08
N ALA A 23 -2.67 16.18 -8.37
CA ALA A 23 -2.13 17.05 -7.32
C ALA A 23 -1.74 18.42 -7.89
N TRP A 24 -1.06 18.45 -9.03
CA TRP A 24 -0.71 19.69 -9.71
C TRP A 24 -1.94 20.53 -10.06
N ARG A 25 -2.97 19.91 -10.61
CA ARG A 25 -4.24 20.60 -10.95
C ARG A 25 -5.00 21.07 -9.72
N ALA A 26 -4.88 20.37 -8.61
CA ALA A 26 -5.53 20.67 -7.35
C ALA A 26 -4.73 21.62 -6.44
N LEU A 27 -3.48 21.92 -6.79
CA LEU A 27 -2.56 22.70 -5.96
C LEU A 27 -3.11 24.10 -5.63
N GLY A 28 -3.83 24.72 -6.54
CA GLY A 28 -4.49 26.01 -6.30
C GLY A 28 -5.61 25.98 -5.26
N ARG A 29 -6.13 24.79 -4.93
CA ARG A 29 -7.15 24.57 -3.89
C ARG A 29 -6.56 23.98 -2.62
N PHE A 30 -5.26 23.68 -2.63
CA PHE A 30 -4.56 23.15 -1.45
C PHE A 30 -4.48 24.23 -0.39
N ARG A 31 -4.87 23.86 0.83
CA ARG A 31 -4.81 24.77 1.97
C ARG A 31 -3.41 24.75 2.58
N ALA A 32 -2.79 25.91 2.67
CA ALA A 32 -1.43 26.05 3.19
C ALA A 32 -1.29 25.69 4.69
N ASP A 33 -2.40 25.56 5.42
CA ASP A 33 -2.46 25.13 6.81
C ASP A 33 -2.52 23.59 6.97
N GLU A 34 -2.73 22.84 5.88
CA GLU A 34 -2.70 21.38 5.89
C GLU A 34 -1.31 20.84 5.52
N PRO A 35 -0.84 19.73 6.13
CA PRO A 35 0.41 19.11 5.73
C PRO A 35 0.32 18.55 4.32
N LEU A 36 1.27 18.95 3.47
CA LEU A 36 1.30 18.58 2.04
C LEU A 36 1.44 17.06 1.84
N ARG A 37 2.27 16.40 2.63
CA ARG A 37 2.60 14.99 2.45
C ARG A 37 1.38 14.07 2.61
N PRO A 38 0.59 14.13 3.68
CA PRO A 38 -0.65 13.35 3.80
C PRO A 38 -1.67 13.65 2.70
N TRP A 39 -1.81 14.91 2.32
CA TRP A 39 -2.69 15.32 1.23
C TRP A 39 -2.29 14.68 -0.10
N LEU A 40 -1.02 14.72 -0.45
CA LEU A 40 -0.49 14.08 -1.67
C LEU A 40 -0.65 12.55 -1.61
N LEU A 41 -0.33 11.93 -0.47
CA LEU A 41 -0.47 10.48 -0.29
C LEU A 41 -1.93 10.02 -0.40
N ARG A 42 -2.88 10.84 0.03
CA ARG A 42 -4.32 10.57 -0.18
C ARG A 42 -4.68 10.50 -1.67
N ILE A 43 -4.17 11.42 -2.47
CA ILE A 43 -4.38 11.40 -3.92
C ILE A 43 -3.75 10.14 -4.52
N VAL A 44 -2.53 9.80 -4.14
CA VAL A 44 -1.83 8.58 -4.60
C VAL A 44 -2.60 7.32 -4.21
N ALA A 45 -3.07 7.22 -2.97
CA ALA A 45 -3.84 6.07 -2.49
C ALA A 45 -5.15 5.91 -3.28
N ASN A 46 -5.85 6.99 -3.56
CA ASN A 46 -7.08 6.96 -4.33
C ASN A 46 -6.85 6.49 -5.78
N GLU A 47 -5.80 6.98 -6.44
CA GLU A 47 -5.45 6.54 -7.80
C GLU A 47 -5.03 5.07 -7.83
N ALA A 48 -4.23 4.63 -6.87
CA ALA A 48 -3.82 3.24 -6.74
C ALA A 48 -5.02 2.29 -6.53
N ARG A 49 -5.96 2.66 -5.68
CA ARG A 49 -7.20 1.91 -5.46
C ARG A 49 -8.08 1.85 -6.71
N ASN A 50 -8.18 2.95 -7.46
CA ASN A 50 -8.91 3.00 -8.71
C ASN A 50 -8.31 2.07 -9.75
N ARG A 51 -6.98 2.08 -9.91
CA ARG A 51 -6.27 1.17 -10.82
C ARG A 51 -6.43 -0.28 -10.42
N ARG A 52 -6.31 -0.59 -9.16
CA ARG A 52 -6.49 -1.94 -8.65
C ARG A 52 -7.91 -2.47 -8.94
N ARG A 53 -8.93 -1.66 -8.72
CA ARG A 53 -10.32 -2.03 -9.05
C ARG A 53 -10.51 -2.25 -10.56
N SER A 54 -9.85 -1.45 -11.40
CA SER A 54 -9.89 -1.61 -12.85
C SER A 54 -9.14 -2.85 -13.32
N ALA A 55 -7.97 -3.16 -12.74
CA ALA A 55 -7.22 -4.38 -12.99
C ALA A 55 -8.01 -5.63 -12.60
N GLY A 56 -8.62 -5.64 -11.41
CA GLY A 56 -9.46 -6.75 -10.96
C GLY A 56 -10.69 -6.98 -11.88
N ARG A 57 -11.25 -5.93 -12.45
CA ARG A 57 -12.30 -6.07 -13.47
C ARG A 57 -11.78 -6.65 -14.78
N ARG A 58 -10.57 -6.25 -15.22
CA ARG A 58 -9.91 -6.81 -16.41
C ARG A 58 -9.53 -8.26 -16.21
N GLU A 59 -8.98 -8.63 -15.05
CA GLU A 59 -8.65 -10.03 -14.71
C GLU A 59 -9.90 -10.91 -14.71
N ARG A 60 -11.01 -10.45 -14.16
CA ARG A 60 -12.30 -11.20 -14.23
C ARG A 60 -12.81 -11.39 -15.66
N LEU A 61 -12.51 -10.45 -16.56
CA LEU A 61 -12.82 -10.55 -17.98
C LEU A 61 -11.83 -11.45 -18.73
N VAL A 62 -10.55 -11.45 -18.32
CA VAL A 62 -9.47 -12.24 -18.92
C VAL A 62 -9.40 -13.67 -18.35
N LEU A 63 -9.70 -13.88 -17.06
CA LEU A 63 -9.85 -15.23 -16.46
C LEU A 63 -11.00 -16.03 -17.07
N ARG A 64 -11.89 -15.39 -17.80
CA ARG A 64 -12.77 -16.08 -18.76
C ARG A 64 -12.07 -16.49 -20.07
N ALA A 65 -10.82 -16.09 -20.29
CA ALA A 65 -10.12 -16.28 -21.57
C ALA A 65 -8.69 -16.86 -21.51
N ALA A 66 -7.95 -16.85 -20.43
CA ALA A 66 -6.65 -17.58 -20.29
C ALA A 66 -5.95 -17.34 -18.93
N GLU A 67 -5.31 -18.39 -18.40
CA GLU A 67 -4.41 -18.37 -17.24
C GLU A 67 -3.02 -17.83 -17.61
N GLY A 68 -2.42 -17.01 -16.74
CA GLY A 68 -1.04 -16.55 -16.94
C GLY A 68 -0.51 -15.66 -15.82
N SER A 69 0.50 -16.15 -15.16
CA SER A 69 1.28 -15.66 -14.03
C SER A 69 2.10 -14.40 -14.29
N GLY A 70 2.31 -13.59 -13.26
CA GLY A 70 3.30 -12.52 -13.23
C GLY A 70 4.04 -12.46 -11.89
N GLU A 71 5.29 -12.89 -11.89
CA GLU A 71 6.23 -12.82 -10.77
C GLU A 71 6.95 -11.47 -10.73
N ALA A 72 7.16 -10.94 -9.52
CA ALA A 72 8.04 -9.80 -9.29
C ALA A 72 9.47 -10.28 -8.97
N ALA A 73 10.46 -9.70 -9.63
CA ALA A 73 11.85 -10.05 -9.49
C ALA A 73 12.51 -9.47 -8.22
N PRO A 74 13.42 -10.20 -7.56
CA PRO A 74 14.14 -9.73 -6.39
C PRO A 74 15.41 -8.94 -6.75
N SER A 75 15.74 -7.94 -5.93
CA SER A 75 16.99 -7.17 -6.00
C SER A 75 18.10 -7.83 -5.14
N PRO A 76 19.38 -7.78 -5.53
CA PRO A 76 20.44 -8.55 -4.91
C PRO A 76 21.07 -7.89 -3.68
N GLU A 77 21.66 -8.76 -2.85
CA GLU A 77 22.63 -8.53 -1.77
C GLU A 77 22.12 -8.17 -0.37
N THR A 78 21.79 -9.23 0.34
CA THR A 78 21.95 -9.32 1.81
C THR A 78 22.11 -10.81 2.17
N THR A 79 22.80 -11.13 3.28
CA THR A 79 23.07 -12.52 3.71
C THR A 79 21.83 -13.41 3.69
N ALA A 80 21.98 -14.69 3.32
CA ALA A 80 20.89 -15.65 3.10
C ALA A 80 19.84 -15.67 4.23
N LEU A 81 20.23 -15.59 5.49
CA LEU A 81 19.34 -15.56 6.63
C LEU A 81 18.48 -14.28 6.72
N ALA A 82 19.05 -13.14 6.32
CA ALA A 82 18.29 -11.89 6.27
C ALA A 82 17.29 -11.89 5.09
N HIS A 83 17.63 -12.57 4.00
CA HIS A 83 16.72 -12.77 2.86
C HIS A 83 15.53 -13.67 3.22
N GLU A 84 15.77 -14.76 3.94
CA GLU A 84 14.69 -15.66 4.40
C GLU A 84 13.71 -14.92 5.30
N ARG A 85 14.20 -14.24 6.33
CA ARG A 85 13.36 -13.45 7.26
C ARG A 85 12.59 -12.33 6.53
N ARG A 86 13.24 -11.67 5.58
CA ARG A 86 12.59 -10.64 4.76
C ARG A 86 11.48 -11.25 3.88
N ALA A 87 11.75 -12.39 3.26
CA ALA A 87 10.78 -13.10 2.43
C ALA A 87 9.57 -13.60 3.25
N GLU A 88 9.81 -14.07 4.47
CA GLU A 88 8.74 -14.46 5.40
C GLU A 88 7.88 -13.27 5.82
N LEU A 89 8.51 -12.15 6.17
CA LEU A 89 7.79 -10.93 6.52
C LEU A 89 6.96 -10.40 5.34
N LEU A 90 7.52 -10.42 4.13
CA LEU A 90 6.78 -9.97 2.93
C LEU A 90 5.60 -10.89 2.64
N ARG A 91 5.73 -12.20 2.81
CA ARG A 91 4.63 -13.15 2.68
C ARG A 91 3.55 -12.88 3.74
N ALA A 92 3.92 -12.70 5.00
CA ALA A 92 2.99 -12.37 6.08
C ALA A 92 2.26 -11.04 5.81
N LEU A 93 2.97 -10.03 5.30
CA LEU A 93 2.34 -8.76 4.87
C LEU A 93 1.37 -8.96 3.70
N ASP A 94 1.70 -9.86 2.77
CA ASP A 94 0.85 -10.16 1.62
C ASP A 94 -0.44 -10.89 1.99
N GLU A 95 -0.46 -11.64 3.07
CA GLU A 95 -1.64 -12.31 3.62
C GLU A 95 -2.59 -11.35 4.33
N LEU A 96 -2.11 -10.16 4.73
CA LEU A 96 -2.95 -9.18 5.40
C LEU A 96 -4.03 -8.62 4.47
N PRO A 97 -5.23 -8.34 5.00
CA PRO A 97 -6.22 -7.55 4.28
C PRO A 97 -5.66 -6.19 3.86
N ASP A 98 -6.13 -5.66 2.74
CA ASP A 98 -5.64 -4.41 2.16
C ASP A 98 -5.59 -3.25 3.14
N ALA A 99 -6.68 -3.04 3.88
CA ALA A 99 -6.77 -1.96 4.87
C ALA A 99 -5.75 -2.11 6.02
N ALA A 100 -5.40 -3.34 6.39
CA ALA A 100 -4.36 -3.62 7.39
C ALA A 100 -2.97 -3.31 6.83
N ARG A 101 -2.69 -3.75 5.62
CA ARG A 101 -1.42 -3.49 4.94
C ARG A 101 -1.19 -2.01 4.68
N GLU A 102 -2.22 -1.28 4.23
CA GLU A 102 -2.15 0.16 3.99
C GLU A 102 -1.82 0.94 5.27
N VAL A 103 -2.45 0.62 6.39
CA VAL A 103 -2.20 1.31 7.66
C VAL A 103 -0.79 1.02 8.19
N LEU A 104 -0.31 -0.22 8.07
CA LEU A 104 1.05 -0.57 8.47
C LEU A 104 2.10 0.13 7.58
N ALA A 105 1.86 0.21 6.27
CA ALA A 105 2.73 0.94 5.36
C ALA A 105 2.82 2.43 5.71
N CYS A 106 1.70 3.08 6.00
CA CYS A 106 1.69 4.47 6.44
C CYS A 106 2.48 4.68 7.73
N ARG A 107 2.25 3.84 8.73
CA ARG A 107 2.85 3.98 10.04
C ARG A 107 4.34 3.63 10.08
N TYR A 108 4.76 2.57 9.39
CA TYR A 108 6.09 1.97 9.56
C TYR A 108 7.01 2.11 8.34
N LEU A 109 6.49 2.18 7.12
CA LEU A 109 7.31 2.41 5.92
C LEU A 109 7.40 3.90 5.56
N LEU A 110 6.31 4.64 5.74
CA LEU A 110 6.26 6.07 5.45
C LEU A 110 6.44 6.94 6.70
N GLU A 111 6.51 6.33 7.88
CA GLU A 111 6.73 7.00 9.17
C GLU A 111 5.75 8.14 9.45
N LEU A 112 4.49 7.96 9.02
CA LEU A 112 3.43 8.92 9.28
C LEU A 112 2.94 8.82 10.72
N SER A 113 2.54 9.94 11.30
CA SER A 113 1.79 9.96 12.56
C SER A 113 0.41 9.30 12.39
N GLU A 114 -0.31 9.06 13.48
CA GLU A 114 -1.68 8.54 13.40
C GLU A 114 -2.61 9.52 12.68
N GLU A 115 -2.46 10.81 12.95
CA GLU A 115 -3.21 11.90 12.33
C GLU A 115 -2.90 12.01 10.83
N GLU A 116 -1.62 11.97 10.47
CA GLU A 116 -1.20 11.98 9.08
C GLU A 116 -1.69 10.73 8.33
N THR A 117 -1.67 9.58 8.98
CA THR A 117 -2.21 8.32 8.43
C THR A 117 -3.71 8.42 8.20
N ALA A 118 -4.45 8.98 9.17
CA ALA A 118 -5.89 9.23 9.04
C ALA A 118 -6.20 10.14 7.84
N ALA A 119 -5.42 11.21 7.67
CA ALA A 119 -5.55 12.12 6.54
C ALA A 119 -5.19 11.46 5.20
N ALA A 120 -4.09 10.68 5.16
CA ALA A 120 -3.63 10.00 3.94
C ALA A 120 -4.58 8.89 3.48
N LEU A 121 -5.18 8.15 4.41
CA LEU A 121 -6.10 7.05 4.11
C LEU A 121 -7.57 7.48 4.05
N ASP A 122 -7.86 8.74 4.41
CA ASP A 122 -9.22 9.31 4.49
C ASP A 122 -10.13 8.48 5.42
N VAL A 123 -9.65 8.23 6.62
CA VAL A 123 -10.35 7.47 7.66
C VAL A 123 -10.26 8.19 9.02
N PRO A 124 -11.22 7.97 9.93
CA PRO A 124 -11.14 8.53 11.28
C PRO A 124 -9.90 8.06 12.05
N LEU A 125 -9.37 8.90 12.93
CA LEU A 125 -8.23 8.60 13.79
C LEU A 125 -8.44 7.32 14.62
N GLY A 126 -9.63 7.13 15.18
CA GLY A 126 -9.98 5.90 15.90
C GLY A 126 -9.89 4.64 15.05
N THR A 127 -10.20 4.77 13.75
CA THR A 127 -10.06 3.69 12.77
C THR A 127 -8.59 3.35 12.51
N VAL A 128 -7.71 4.36 12.43
CA VAL A 128 -6.26 4.13 12.31
C VAL A 128 -5.74 3.34 13.50
N LYS A 129 -6.07 3.77 14.72
CA LYS A 129 -5.65 3.09 15.97
C LYS A 129 -6.10 1.63 16.01
N SER A 130 -7.39 1.39 15.78
CA SER A 130 -7.94 0.03 15.83
C SER A 130 -7.44 -0.87 14.69
N ARG A 131 -7.24 -0.32 13.48
CA ARG A 131 -6.67 -1.07 12.36
C ARG A 131 -5.21 -1.41 12.59
N THR A 132 -4.41 -0.47 13.11
CA THR A 132 -2.99 -0.69 13.42
C THR A 132 -2.83 -1.81 14.44
N SER A 133 -3.58 -1.79 15.55
CA SER A 133 -3.53 -2.84 16.57
C SER A 133 -3.86 -4.21 15.97
N ARG A 134 -5.01 -4.32 15.31
CA ARG A 134 -5.43 -5.59 14.68
C ARG A 134 -4.51 -6.06 13.56
N ALA A 135 -3.91 -5.13 12.81
CA ALA A 135 -2.96 -5.47 11.75
C ALA A 135 -1.66 -6.05 12.32
N LEU A 136 -1.16 -5.47 13.43
CA LEU A 136 0.02 -5.99 14.12
C LEU A 136 -0.23 -7.37 14.74
N GLU A 137 -1.39 -7.57 15.37
CA GLU A 137 -1.79 -8.87 15.91
C GLU A 137 -1.80 -9.94 14.81
N ARG A 138 -2.45 -9.67 13.68
CA ARG A 138 -2.48 -10.59 12.53
C ARG A 138 -1.11 -10.81 11.90
N LEU A 139 -0.29 -9.77 11.83
CA LEU A 139 1.07 -9.90 11.31
C LEU A 139 1.91 -10.78 12.23
N GLN A 140 1.74 -10.64 13.54
CA GLN A 140 2.42 -11.48 14.53
C GLN A 140 1.97 -12.95 14.45
N GLU A 141 0.68 -13.21 14.25
CA GLU A 141 0.14 -14.56 14.06
C GLU A 141 0.65 -15.20 12.75
N ALA A 142 0.74 -14.43 11.67
CA ALA A 142 1.23 -14.88 10.38
C ALA A 142 2.76 -15.02 10.32
N TYR A 143 3.46 -14.21 11.09
CA TYR A 143 4.91 -14.21 11.24
C TYR A 143 5.30 -14.96 12.50
N GLU A 144 5.26 -16.30 12.49
CA GLU A 144 5.97 -17.09 13.46
C GLU A 144 7.45 -17.15 13.05
N PRO A 145 8.36 -16.47 13.77
CA PRO A 145 9.78 -16.71 13.53
C PRO A 145 10.05 -18.18 13.85
N GLY A 146 10.46 -18.94 12.85
CA GLY A 146 10.75 -20.36 13.00
C GLY A 146 11.56 -20.61 14.26
N THR A 147 11.01 -21.41 15.12
CA THR A 147 11.65 -21.99 16.32
C THR A 147 12.93 -22.70 15.96
#